data_759b6e02c52699700e88c89ad3859609
#
_entry.id   759b6e02c52699700e88c89ad3859609
#
_cell.length_a   1.000
_cell.length_b   1.000
_cell.length_c   1.000
_cell.angle_alpha   90.00
_cell.angle_beta   90.00
_cell.angle_gamma   90.00
#
_symmetry.space_group_name_H-M   'P 1'
#
loop_
_entity.id
_entity.type
_entity.pdbx_description
1 polymer ?
#
loop_
_entity_poly.entity_id
_entity_poly.type
_entity_poly.pdbx_seq_one_letter_code
_entity_poly.pdbx_strand_id
1 'polypeptide(L)'
;MKITGIKRWFVVILCALMAGIMVYVPFLRYSYYDQMCVLFTQYKQIVPAETVNTFIGDFGMAFGIVSMLGYPFGGIFADRFNEKWLLIAGGVLMGICSFWFGTVPGKAAIIIIHLLYGVGTSFLIWSAYLKLTRKMGNAREQGRMFSTSEFVRGVFGMLIGFVGVGLLGRAVLPSGEISPQQLGIQWRNLMFISGALFFLFAALVFFFIPSKVIGAEESETQTQEAFSIKNVLRVLKMPGTWLISALVFCCFSFTSAGNGYLGAYTVNILGISETTASTFAIIRNYIIAAVMTFAIGFISDRIGSKAKTLGIYLTVASVLCAALIFTKSSFVLCLAVSFAFAIVYSGMRGIYFATLNEVGIPLSMTGIATGIISMLCYLPDVYFAKLAGSWLDAYGNRGYDFIWYWAIGCGILGIIVAILTYRYSKKIGGV
;
A
#
# COMPACT_ATOMS: atom_id res chain seq x y z
N MET A 1 -3.92 14.79 -29.09
CA MET A 1 -5.38 15.10 -29.07
C MET A 1 -5.72 15.60 -27.68
N LYS A 2 -6.35 16.79 -27.58
CA LYS A 2 -6.81 17.31 -26.28
C LYS A 2 -8.13 16.61 -25.89
N ILE A 3 -8.15 15.97 -24.73
CA ILE A 3 -9.37 15.30 -24.22
C ILE A 3 -10.12 16.33 -23.38
N THR A 4 -11.41 16.59 -23.70
CA THR A 4 -12.24 17.62 -23.05
C THR A 4 -13.58 17.04 -22.61
N GLY A 5 -14.32 17.80 -21.82
CA GLY A 5 -15.67 17.45 -21.39
C GLY A 5 -15.72 16.15 -20.57
N ILE A 6 -16.75 15.34 -20.79
CA ILE A 6 -17.01 14.10 -20.06
C ILE A 6 -15.93 13.02 -20.33
N LYS A 7 -15.29 13.07 -21.50
CA LYS A 7 -14.26 12.07 -21.89
C LYS A 7 -13.05 12.09 -20.96
N ARG A 8 -12.66 13.24 -20.40
CA ARG A 8 -11.56 13.34 -19.43
C ARG A 8 -11.85 12.62 -18.12
N TRP A 9 -13.10 12.71 -17.65
CA TRP A 9 -13.54 11.99 -16.45
C TRP A 9 -13.55 10.49 -16.67
N PHE A 10 -14.01 10.05 -17.86
CA PHE A 10 -13.92 8.64 -18.24
C PHE A 10 -12.47 8.11 -18.18
N VAL A 11 -11.50 8.86 -18.71
CA VAL A 11 -10.07 8.49 -18.63
C VAL A 11 -9.60 8.40 -17.20
N VAL A 12 -9.93 9.37 -16.33
CA VAL A 12 -9.57 9.36 -14.91
C VAL A 12 -10.16 8.14 -14.20
N ILE A 13 -11.45 7.85 -14.43
CA ILE A 13 -12.15 6.72 -13.83
C ILE A 13 -11.54 5.40 -14.31
N LEU A 14 -11.30 5.24 -15.60
CA LEU A 14 -10.71 4.02 -16.16
C LEU A 14 -9.33 3.74 -15.57
N CYS A 15 -8.48 4.77 -15.51
CA CYS A 15 -7.14 4.65 -14.92
C CYS A 15 -7.21 4.35 -13.41
N ALA A 16 -8.19 4.93 -12.69
CA ALA A 16 -8.41 4.68 -11.27
C ALA A 16 -8.90 3.26 -10.98
N LEU A 17 -9.80 2.71 -11.82
CA LEU A 17 -10.24 1.31 -11.72
C LEU A 17 -9.06 0.35 -11.90
N MET A 18 -8.23 0.60 -12.91
CA MET A 18 -7.02 -0.20 -13.14
C MET A 18 -6.03 -0.09 -11.98
N ALA A 19 -5.84 1.11 -11.43
CA ALA A 19 -5.01 1.31 -10.24
C ALA A 19 -5.60 0.64 -8.99
N GLY A 20 -6.91 0.52 -8.88
CA GLY A 20 -7.58 -0.15 -7.77
C GLY A 20 -7.23 -1.63 -7.68
N ILE A 21 -7.32 -2.35 -8.80
CA ILE A 21 -6.96 -3.77 -8.84
C ILE A 21 -5.44 -3.98 -8.76
N MET A 22 -4.66 -3.04 -9.30
CA MET A 22 -3.19 -3.06 -9.22
C MET A 22 -2.68 -3.04 -7.77
N VAL A 23 -3.30 -2.25 -6.88
CA VAL A 23 -2.93 -2.23 -5.45
C VAL A 23 -3.56 -3.39 -4.67
N TYR A 24 -4.60 -4.04 -5.18
CA TYR A 24 -5.26 -5.15 -4.50
C TYR A 24 -4.47 -6.46 -4.63
N VAL A 25 -4.11 -6.85 -5.85
CA VAL A 25 -3.57 -8.18 -6.13
C VAL A 25 -2.22 -8.47 -5.45
N PRO A 26 -1.20 -7.59 -5.45
CA PRO A 26 0.07 -7.88 -4.77
C PRO A 26 -0.04 -7.92 -3.23
N PHE A 27 -1.11 -7.33 -2.67
CA PHE A 27 -1.32 -7.21 -1.23
C PHE A 27 -2.42 -8.13 -0.69
N LEU A 28 -2.80 -9.19 -1.41
CA LEU A 28 -3.79 -10.18 -0.97
C LEU A 28 -3.49 -10.77 0.41
N ARG A 29 -2.21 -10.90 0.78
CA ARG A 29 -1.77 -11.34 2.11
C ARG A 29 -2.29 -10.46 3.26
N TYR A 30 -2.64 -9.19 3.00
CA TYR A 30 -3.21 -8.30 4.01
C TYR A 30 -4.67 -8.60 4.35
N SER A 31 -5.35 -9.33 3.49
CA SER A 31 -6.77 -9.66 3.66
C SER A 31 -7.04 -11.16 3.80
N TYR A 32 -6.17 -12.02 3.26
CA TYR A 32 -6.40 -13.46 3.13
C TYR A 32 -5.19 -14.27 3.60
N TYR A 33 -4.54 -13.84 4.69
CA TYR A 33 -3.30 -14.44 5.18
C TYR A 33 -3.47 -15.92 5.52
N ASP A 34 -4.46 -16.24 6.36
CA ASP A 34 -4.70 -17.59 6.84
C ASP A 34 -5.16 -18.53 5.70
N GLN A 35 -6.01 -18.02 4.78
CA GLN A 35 -6.37 -18.76 3.57
C GLN A 35 -5.14 -19.08 2.70
N MET A 36 -4.17 -18.17 2.59
CA MET A 36 -2.92 -18.42 1.87
C MET A 36 -2.06 -19.47 2.58
N CYS A 37 -2.03 -19.51 3.91
CA CYS A 37 -1.39 -20.57 4.67
C CYS A 37 -1.96 -21.95 4.29
N VAL A 38 -3.28 -22.11 4.34
CA VAL A 38 -3.98 -23.35 3.93
C VAL A 38 -3.71 -23.70 2.46
N LEU A 39 -3.72 -22.69 1.58
CA LEU A 39 -3.49 -22.86 0.14
C LEU A 39 -2.10 -23.46 -0.14
N PHE A 40 -1.06 -22.99 0.56
CA PHE A 40 0.32 -23.41 0.31
C PHE A 40 0.72 -24.67 1.06
N THR A 41 0.15 -24.94 2.24
CA THR A 41 0.51 -26.09 3.06
C THR A 41 -0.37 -27.32 2.82
N GLN A 42 -1.69 -27.10 2.60
CA GLN A 42 -2.65 -28.20 2.53
C GLN A 42 -3.16 -28.48 1.10
N TYR A 43 -3.41 -27.44 0.28
CA TYR A 43 -3.91 -27.65 -1.08
C TYR A 43 -2.83 -28.08 -2.05
N LYS A 44 -1.73 -27.34 -2.15
CA LYS A 44 -0.63 -27.60 -3.09
C LYS A 44 0.63 -28.14 -2.42
N GLN A 45 0.71 -28.11 -1.11
CA GLN A 45 1.85 -28.59 -0.32
C GLN A 45 3.20 -28.05 -0.85
N ILE A 46 3.25 -26.75 -1.19
CA ILE A 46 4.40 -26.09 -1.78
C ILE A 46 5.51 -25.91 -0.72
N VAL A 47 5.08 -25.67 0.52
CA VAL A 47 5.97 -25.49 1.69
C VAL A 47 5.36 -26.20 2.90
N PRO A 48 6.20 -26.68 3.84
CA PRO A 48 5.72 -27.21 5.11
C PRO A 48 5.11 -26.11 5.98
N ALA A 49 4.24 -26.51 6.93
CA ALA A 49 3.54 -25.57 7.79
C ALA A 49 4.47 -24.70 8.64
N GLU A 50 5.64 -25.27 9.02
CA GLU A 50 6.66 -24.64 9.86
C GLU A 50 7.40 -23.49 9.15
N THR A 51 7.23 -23.31 7.84
CA THR A 51 7.94 -22.29 7.04
C THR A 51 6.99 -21.45 6.18
N VAL A 52 5.68 -21.62 6.31
CA VAL A 52 4.70 -20.95 5.44
C VAL A 52 4.68 -19.44 5.65
N ASN A 53 4.82 -18.98 6.89
CA ASN A 53 4.82 -17.55 7.20
C ASN A 53 6.07 -16.85 6.64
N THR A 54 7.24 -17.48 6.76
CA THR A 54 8.48 -17.02 6.12
C THR A 54 8.31 -16.95 4.60
N PHE A 55 7.70 -17.96 3.98
CA PHE A 55 7.45 -17.97 2.54
C PHE A 55 6.52 -16.84 2.09
N ILE A 56 5.44 -16.57 2.85
CA ILE A 56 4.56 -15.41 2.60
C ILE A 56 5.36 -14.11 2.71
N GLY A 57 6.30 -14.05 3.64
CA GLY A 57 7.25 -12.95 3.77
C GLY A 57 8.22 -12.82 2.60
N ASP A 58 8.75 -13.94 2.07
CA ASP A 58 9.71 -13.96 0.95
C ASP A 58 9.14 -13.33 -0.32
N PHE A 59 7.92 -13.69 -0.71
CA PHE A 59 7.32 -13.08 -1.90
C PHE A 59 6.85 -11.63 -1.66
N GLY A 60 6.47 -11.29 -0.41
CA GLY A 60 6.24 -9.91 -0.01
C GLY A 60 7.51 -9.07 -0.12
N MET A 61 8.66 -9.60 0.31
CA MET A 61 9.98 -8.98 0.15
C MET A 61 10.35 -8.81 -1.33
N ALA A 62 10.10 -9.83 -2.16
CA ALA A 62 10.37 -9.77 -3.60
C ALA A 62 9.62 -8.60 -4.27
N PHE A 63 8.34 -8.44 -3.96
CA PHE A 63 7.54 -7.27 -4.39
C PHE A 63 8.12 -5.96 -3.85
N GLY A 64 8.45 -5.90 -2.57
CA GLY A 64 8.98 -4.71 -1.89
C GLY A 64 10.29 -4.21 -2.50
N ILE A 65 11.24 -5.12 -2.80
CA ILE A 65 12.53 -4.77 -3.43
C ILE A 65 12.30 -4.07 -4.78
N VAL A 66 11.47 -4.63 -5.64
CA VAL A 66 11.21 -4.05 -6.97
C VAL A 66 10.43 -2.75 -6.85
N SER A 67 9.45 -2.68 -5.95
CA SER A 67 8.67 -1.45 -5.73
C SER A 67 9.52 -0.32 -5.18
N MET A 68 10.46 -0.61 -4.28
CA MET A 68 11.41 0.38 -3.75
C MET A 68 12.25 1.02 -4.85
N LEU A 69 12.71 0.23 -5.82
CA LEU A 69 13.41 0.74 -7.00
C LEU A 69 12.46 1.48 -7.95
N GLY A 70 11.22 1.06 -8.03
CA GLY A 70 10.19 1.67 -8.88
C GLY A 70 9.82 3.09 -8.47
N TYR A 71 9.85 3.44 -7.19
CA TYR A 71 9.47 4.78 -6.73
C TYR A 71 10.30 5.91 -7.33
N PRO A 72 11.65 5.88 -7.30
CA PRO A 72 12.46 6.93 -7.92
C PRO A 72 12.51 6.83 -9.46
N PHE A 73 12.51 5.61 -10.01
CA PHE A 73 12.72 5.39 -11.44
C PHE A 73 11.44 5.36 -12.27
N GLY A 74 10.28 5.05 -11.68
CA GLY A 74 9.01 4.97 -12.39
C GLY A 74 8.60 6.30 -13.04
N GLY A 75 8.90 7.44 -12.41
CA GLY A 75 8.71 8.75 -13.01
C GLY A 75 9.52 8.94 -14.31
N ILE A 76 10.78 8.52 -14.31
CA ILE A 76 11.66 8.56 -15.50
C ILE A 76 11.11 7.69 -16.63
N PHE A 77 10.58 6.52 -16.30
CA PHE A 77 9.89 5.64 -17.25
C PHE A 77 8.67 6.33 -17.86
N ALA A 78 7.81 6.93 -17.01
CA ALA A 78 6.64 7.65 -17.48
C ALA A 78 6.99 8.88 -18.34
N ASP A 79 8.17 9.49 -18.15
CA ASP A 79 8.61 10.62 -18.96
C ASP A 79 9.19 10.20 -20.31
N ARG A 80 9.84 9.04 -20.39
CA ARG A 80 10.44 8.53 -21.63
C ARG A 80 9.44 7.75 -22.49
N PHE A 81 8.47 7.08 -21.89
CA PHE A 81 7.52 6.22 -22.60
C PHE A 81 6.12 6.84 -22.58
N ASN A 82 5.33 6.48 -23.57
CA ASN A 82 3.96 6.93 -23.69
C ASN A 82 3.06 6.25 -22.63
N GLU A 83 2.28 7.03 -21.91
CA GLU A 83 1.46 6.59 -20.78
C GLU A 83 0.45 5.49 -21.18
N LYS A 84 -0.13 5.58 -22.37
CA LYS A 84 -1.05 4.56 -22.91
C LYS A 84 -0.39 3.20 -22.99
N TRP A 85 0.80 3.12 -23.57
CA TRP A 85 1.50 1.86 -23.75
C TRP A 85 2.05 1.30 -22.44
N LEU A 86 2.44 2.15 -21.50
CA LEU A 86 2.81 1.73 -20.14
C LEU A 86 1.63 1.08 -19.41
N LEU A 87 0.44 1.71 -19.48
CA LEU A 87 -0.77 1.13 -18.86
C LEU A 87 -1.15 -0.20 -19.51
N ILE A 88 -1.09 -0.32 -20.84
CA ILE A 88 -1.39 -1.56 -21.56
C ILE A 88 -0.39 -2.66 -21.16
N ALA A 89 0.91 -2.37 -21.24
CA ALA A 89 1.96 -3.32 -20.89
C ALA A 89 1.85 -3.77 -19.43
N GLY A 90 1.61 -2.83 -18.52
CA GLY A 90 1.38 -3.12 -17.11
C GLY A 90 0.14 -3.98 -16.89
N GLY A 91 -0.98 -3.67 -17.53
CA GLY A 91 -2.21 -4.45 -17.44
C GLY A 91 -2.05 -5.87 -17.97
N VAL A 92 -1.40 -6.03 -19.13
CA VAL A 92 -1.10 -7.35 -19.71
C VAL A 92 -0.19 -8.14 -18.78
N LEU A 93 0.90 -7.55 -18.28
CA LEU A 93 1.82 -8.20 -17.34
C LEU A 93 1.12 -8.65 -16.07
N MET A 94 0.37 -7.74 -15.42
CA MET A 94 -0.38 -8.04 -14.19
C MET A 94 -1.45 -9.10 -14.42
N GLY A 95 -2.12 -9.07 -15.59
CA GLY A 95 -3.13 -10.05 -15.97
C GLY A 95 -2.54 -11.45 -16.13
N ILE A 96 -1.43 -11.58 -16.87
CA ILE A 96 -0.71 -12.87 -17.03
C ILE A 96 -0.26 -13.40 -15.66
N CYS A 97 0.36 -12.56 -14.84
CA CYS A 97 0.80 -12.91 -13.49
C CYS A 97 -0.36 -13.36 -12.60
N SER A 98 -1.54 -12.72 -12.72
CA SER A 98 -2.72 -13.10 -11.95
C SER A 98 -3.26 -14.47 -12.37
N PHE A 99 -3.34 -14.76 -13.67
CA PHE A 99 -3.70 -16.09 -14.15
C PHE A 99 -2.70 -17.16 -13.69
N TRP A 100 -1.42 -16.85 -13.77
CA TRP A 100 -0.37 -17.76 -13.30
C TRP A 100 -0.47 -18.01 -11.79
N PHE A 101 -0.66 -16.96 -10.99
CA PHE A 101 -0.83 -17.09 -9.53
C PHE A 101 -2.11 -17.87 -9.16
N GLY A 102 -3.16 -17.78 -9.98
CA GLY A 102 -4.39 -18.56 -9.81
C GLY A 102 -4.19 -20.08 -9.94
N THR A 103 -3.14 -20.55 -10.62
CA THR A 103 -2.78 -21.98 -10.69
C THR A 103 -2.06 -22.47 -9.43
N VAL A 104 -1.70 -21.58 -8.51
CA VAL A 104 -0.89 -21.87 -7.32
C VAL A 104 0.39 -22.63 -7.70
N PRO A 105 1.29 -21.98 -8.46
CA PRO A 105 2.52 -22.64 -8.93
C PRO A 105 3.51 -22.84 -7.77
N GLY A 106 4.62 -23.52 -8.05
CA GLY A 106 5.66 -23.78 -7.05
C GLY A 106 6.31 -22.52 -6.48
N LYS A 107 7.02 -22.67 -5.36
CA LYS A 107 7.63 -21.59 -4.55
C LYS A 107 8.39 -20.54 -5.39
N ALA A 108 9.30 -20.97 -6.26
CA ALA A 108 10.10 -20.06 -7.08
C ALA A 108 9.23 -19.22 -8.04
N ALA A 109 8.20 -19.83 -8.62
CA ALA A 109 7.29 -19.13 -9.53
C ALA A 109 6.46 -18.05 -8.80
N ILE A 110 6.03 -18.30 -7.57
CA ILE A 110 5.30 -17.31 -6.77
C ILE A 110 6.19 -16.10 -6.47
N ILE A 111 7.46 -16.32 -6.15
CA ILE A 111 8.44 -15.23 -5.94
C ILE A 111 8.62 -14.43 -7.24
N ILE A 112 8.79 -15.10 -8.39
CA ILE A 112 8.90 -14.43 -9.70
C ILE A 112 7.64 -13.61 -10.02
N ILE A 113 6.46 -14.15 -9.77
CA ILE A 113 5.19 -13.44 -9.95
C ILE A 113 5.19 -12.13 -9.15
N HIS A 114 5.66 -12.15 -7.91
CA HIS A 114 5.67 -10.95 -7.06
C HIS A 114 6.76 -9.94 -7.46
N LEU A 115 7.91 -10.39 -7.99
CA LEU A 115 8.85 -9.50 -8.67
C LEU A 115 8.20 -8.81 -9.87
N LEU A 116 7.48 -9.56 -10.71
CA LEU A 116 6.78 -9.03 -11.87
C LEU A 116 5.60 -8.11 -11.49
N TYR A 117 4.89 -8.42 -10.40
CA TYR A 117 3.90 -7.49 -9.84
C TYR A 117 4.54 -6.17 -9.40
N GLY A 118 5.74 -6.20 -8.81
CA GLY A 118 6.49 -4.99 -8.49
C GLY A 118 6.82 -4.16 -9.73
N VAL A 119 7.26 -4.79 -10.83
CA VAL A 119 7.49 -4.12 -12.12
C VAL A 119 6.19 -3.51 -12.66
N GLY A 120 5.13 -4.32 -12.77
CA GLY A 120 3.83 -3.88 -13.29
C GLY A 120 3.25 -2.71 -12.52
N THR A 121 3.34 -2.78 -11.18
CA THR A 121 2.82 -1.75 -10.29
C THR A 121 3.64 -0.46 -10.36
N SER A 122 4.93 -0.52 -10.05
CA SER A 122 5.72 0.68 -9.75
C SER A 122 6.32 1.34 -10.99
N PHE A 123 6.75 0.56 -11.99
CA PHE A 123 7.36 1.10 -13.19
C PHE A 123 6.35 1.38 -14.31
N LEU A 124 5.31 0.56 -14.45
CA LEU A 124 4.42 0.64 -15.59
C LEU A 124 3.12 1.39 -15.27
N ILE A 125 2.32 0.90 -14.31
CA ILE A 125 0.96 1.43 -14.10
C ILE A 125 0.98 2.70 -13.25
N TRP A 126 1.63 2.70 -12.08
CA TRP A 126 1.50 3.77 -11.10
C TRP A 126 1.89 5.14 -11.65
N SER A 127 3.08 5.26 -12.24
CA SER A 127 3.58 6.53 -12.76
C SER A 127 2.79 7.01 -13.98
N ALA A 128 2.38 6.09 -14.87
CA ALA A 128 1.56 6.41 -16.03
C ALA A 128 0.15 6.87 -15.61
N TYR A 129 -0.46 6.21 -14.62
CA TYR A 129 -1.73 6.56 -14.01
C TYR A 129 -1.71 7.98 -13.44
N LEU A 130 -0.71 8.31 -12.60
CA LEU A 130 -0.59 9.63 -12.00
C LEU A 130 -0.40 10.72 -13.08
N LYS A 131 0.48 10.47 -14.06
CA LYS A 131 0.76 11.42 -15.15
C LYS A 131 -0.46 11.66 -16.01
N LEU A 132 -1.20 10.61 -16.36
CA LEU A 132 -2.41 10.75 -17.16
C LEU A 132 -3.53 11.45 -16.40
N THR A 133 -3.73 11.14 -15.12
CA THR A 133 -4.69 11.84 -14.24
C THR A 133 -4.36 13.34 -14.17
N ARG A 134 -3.08 13.70 -14.05
CA ARG A 134 -2.63 15.09 -14.04
C ARG A 134 -2.93 15.80 -15.36
N LYS A 135 -2.75 15.14 -16.51
CA LYS A 135 -3.04 15.71 -17.83
C LYS A 135 -4.54 16.01 -18.06
N MET A 136 -5.44 15.37 -17.31
CA MET A 136 -6.90 15.52 -17.48
C MET A 136 -7.48 16.81 -16.87
N GLY A 137 -6.77 17.46 -15.95
CA GLY A 137 -7.24 18.67 -15.28
C GLY A 137 -6.26 19.85 -15.45
N ASN A 138 -6.77 21.08 -15.42
CA ASN A 138 -5.99 22.29 -15.28
C ASN A 138 -5.58 22.50 -13.80
N ALA A 139 -4.73 23.52 -13.50
CA ALA A 139 -4.23 23.77 -12.14
C ALA A 139 -5.34 23.90 -11.10
N ARG A 140 -6.49 24.52 -11.46
CA ARG A 140 -7.65 24.69 -10.56
C ARG A 140 -8.44 23.39 -10.35
N GLU A 141 -8.35 22.42 -11.28
CA GLU A 141 -9.12 21.17 -11.26
C GLU A 141 -8.29 19.99 -10.75
N GLN A 142 -6.96 20.13 -10.55
CA GLN A 142 -6.09 19.03 -10.13
C GLN A 142 -6.59 18.33 -8.85
N GLY A 143 -7.00 19.09 -7.85
CA GLY A 143 -7.57 18.53 -6.63
C GLY A 143 -8.78 17.63 -6.90
N ARG A 144 -9.69 18.03 -7.79
CA ARG A 144 -10.88 17.23 -8.15
C ARG A 144 -10.49 15.98 -8.94
N MET A 145 -9.53 16.05 -9.86
CA MET A 145 -9.07 14.90 -10.64
C MET A 145 -8.45 13.84 -9.74
N PHE A 146 -7.53 14.23 -8.87
CA PHE A 146 -6.86 13.30 -7.97
C PHE A 146 -7.81 12.76 -6.89
N SER A 147 -8.66 13.58 -6.28
CA SER A 147 -9.60 13.10 -5.26
C SER A 147 -10.64 12.14 -5.84
N THR A 148 -11.18 12.42 -7.04
CA THR A 148 -12.07 11.47 -7.75
C THR A 148 -11.34 10.18 -8.07
N SER A 149 -10.11 10.27 -8.57
CA SER A 149 -9.29 9.11 -8.89
C SER A 149 -9.02 8.23 -7.66
N GLU A 150 -8.63 8.83 -6.53
CA GLU A 150 -8.40 8.09 -5.28
C GLU A 150 -9.68 7.48 -4.70
N PHE A 151 -10.80 8.20 -4.80
CA PHE A 151 -12.10 7.69 -4.38
C PHE A 151 -12.52 6.46 -5.20
N VAL A 152 -12.48 6.56 -6.54
CA VAL A 152 -12.82 5.45 -7.44
C VAL A 152 -11.89 4.25 -7.21
N ARG A 153 -10.58 4.49 -7.08
CA ARG A 153 -9.58 3.47 -6.78
C ARG A 153 -9.90 2.74 -5.46
N GLY A 154 -10.22 3.49 -4.41
CA GLY A 154 -10.56 2.94 -3.10
C GLY A 154 -11.86 2.13 -3.12
N VAL A 155 -12.94 2.66 -3.71
CA VAL A 155 -14.24 1.98 -3.84
C VAL A 155 -14.09 0.70 -4.66
N PHE A 156 -13.36 0.75 -5.77
CA PHE A 156 -13.16 -0.44 -6.61
C PHE A 156 -12.33 -1.52 -5.90
N GLY A 157 -11.25 -1.13 -5.21
CA GLY A 157 -10.47 -2.05 -4.39
C GLY A 157 -11.30 -2.71 -3.28
N MET A 158 -12.19 -1.95 -2.63
CA MET A 158 -13.14 -2.46 -1.65
C MET A 158 -14.12 -3.48 -2.27
N LEU A 159 -14.72 -3.16 -3.42
CA LEU A 159 -15.66 -4.05 -4.11
C LEU A 159 -14.99 -5.37 -4.49
N ILE A 160 -13.81 -5.34 -5.11
CA ILE A 160 -13.04 -6.56 -5.43
C ILE A 160 -12.64 -7.31 -4.15
N GLY A 161 -12.30 -6.61 -3.08
CA GLY A 161 -12.02 -7.20 -1.79
C GLY A 161 -13.21 -8.00 -1.25
N PHE A 162 -14.43 -7.44 -1.29
CA PHE A 162 -15.64 -8.18 -0.90
C PHE A 162 -15.99 -9.34 -1.84
N VAL A 163 -15.73 -9.21 -3.14
CA VAL A 163 -15.82 -10.35 -4.06
C VAL A 163 -14.88 -11.48 -3.62
N GLY A 164 -13.63 -11.15 -3.24
CA GLY A 164 -12.68 -12.10 -2.69
C GLY A 164 -13.18 -12.78 -1.41
N VAL A 165 -13.69 -12.00 -0.45
CA VAL A 165 -14.30 -12.54 0.79
C VAL A 165 -15.45 -13.50 0.46
N GLY A 166 -16.34 -13.11 -0.44
CA GLY A 166 -17.48 -13.94 -0.84
C GLY A 166 -17.08 -15.23 -1.57
N LEU A 167 -16.04 -15.19 -2.41
CA LEU A 167 -15.51 -16.37 -3.08
C LEU A 167 -14.80 -17.30 -2.10
N LEU A 168 -13.82 -16.80 -1.36
CA LEU A 168 -13.02 -17.62 -0.44
C LEU A 168 -13.85 -18.15 0.74
N GLY A 169 -14.87 -17.40 1.17
CA GLY A 169 -15.82 -17.84 2.18
C GLY A 169 -16.63 -19.09 1.79
N ARG A 170 -16.78 -19.35 0.47
CA ARG A 170 -17.42 -20.60 -0.01
C ARG A 170 -16.57 -21.85 0.25
N ALA A 171 -15.30 -21.68 0.59
CA ALA A 171 -14.44 -22.80 0.97
C ALA A 171 -14.60 -23.21 2.44
N VAL A 172 -15.31 -22.42 3.26
CA VAL A 172 -15.59 -22.74 4.66
C VAL A 172 -16.73 -23.75 4.72
N LEU A 173 -16.47 -24.88 5.37
CA LEU A 173 -17.42 -25.95 5.58
C LEU A 173 -18.41 -25.59 6.71
N PRO A 174 -19.56 -26.29 6.81
CA PRO A 174 -20.48 -26.10 7.94
C PRO A 174 -19.84 -26.35 9.32
N SER A 175 -18.74 -27.13 9.39
CA SER A 175 -17.92 -27.32 10.59
C SER A 175 -17.12 -26.10 11.00
N GLY A 176 -17.02 -25.07 10.15
CA GLY A 176 -16.16 -23.91 10.33
C GLY A 176 -14.73 -24.09 9.78
N GLU A 177 -14.36 -25.28 9.33
CA GLU A 177 -13.04 -25.56 8.75
C GLU A 177 -12.97 -25.13 7.28
N ILE A 178 -11.77 -24.78 6.80
CA ILE A 178 -11.54 -24.50 5.38
C ILE A 178 -11.26 -25.79 4.62
N SER A 179 -12.05 -26.07 3.58
CA SER A 179 -11.74 -27.13 2.62
C SER A 179 -10.61 -26.70 1.68
N PRO A 180 -9.42 -27.37 1.70
CA PRO A 180 -8.30 -26.97 0.86
C PRO A 180 -8.63 -27.04 -0.63
N GLN A 181 -9.39 -28.04 -1.07
CA GLN A 181 -9.78 -28.24 -2.47
C GLN A 181 -10.71 -27.13 -2.95
N GLN A 182 -11.75 -26.81 -2.15
CA GLN A 182 -12.66 -25.70 -2.46
C GLN A 182 -11.92 -24.36 -2.45
N LEU A 183 -11.03 -24.16 -1.47
CA LEU A 183 -10.20 -22.96 -1.42
C LEU A 183 -9.35 -22.77 -2.68
N GLY A 184 -8.72 -23.84 -3.18
CA GLY A 184 -7.95 -23.81 -4.42
C GLY A 184 -8.79 -23.42 -5.64
N ILE A 185 -10.04 -23.91 -5.72
CA ILE A 185 -10.99 -23.54 -6.78
C ILE A 185 -11.36 -22.06 -6.66
N GLN A 186 -11.71 -21.59 -5.47
CA GLN A 186 -12.14 -20.20 -5.26
C GLN A 186 -10.97 -19.22 -5.41
N TRP A 187 -9.77 -19.59 -4.99
CA TRP A 187 -8.54 -18.84 -5.25
C TRP A 187 -8.30 -18.65 -6.74
N ARG A 188 -8.38 -19.74 -7.51
CA ARG A 188 -8.26 -19.67 -8.96
C ARG A 188 -9.29 -18.74 -9.57
N ASN A 189 -10.56 -18.83 -9.14
CA ASN A 189 -11.62 -17.97 -9.63
C ASN A 189 -11.33 -16.48 -9.33
N LEU A 190 -10.90 -16.15 -8.11
CA LEU A 190 -10.52 -14.79 -7.71
C LEU A 190 -9.37 -14.25 -8.57
N MET A 191 -8.34 -15.05 -8.78
CA MET A 191 -7.18 -14.65 -9.58
C MET A 191 -7.53 -14.53 -11.07
N PHE A 192 -8.40 -15.39 -11.59
CA PHE A 192 -8.85 -15.32 -12.99
C PHE A 192 -9.75 -14.11 -13.22
N ILE A 193 -10.66 -13.79 -12.31
CA ILE A 193 -11.44 -12.53 -12.36
C ILE A 193 -10.49 -11.33 -12.34
N SER A 194 -9.50 -11.33 -11.46
CA SER A 194 -8.51 -10.24 -11.37
C SER A 194 -7.70 -10.10 -12.64
N GLY A 195 -7.24 -11.22 -13.21
CA GLY A 195 -6.53 -11.25 -14.50
C GLY A 195 -7.37 -10.75 -15.66
N ALA A 196 -8.63 -11.22 -15.75
CA ALA A 196 -9.58 -10.78 -16.77
C ALA A 196 -9.88 -9.27 -16.69
N LEU A 197 -10.00 -8.72 -15.47
CA LEU A 197 -10.17 -7.27 -15.27
C LEU A 197 -8.94 -6.48 -15.72
N PHE A 198 -7.72 -6.96 -15.50
CA PHE A 198 -6.52 -6.30 -16.03
C PHE A 198 -6.53 -6.28 -17.56
N PHE A 199 -6.87 -7.38 -18.22
CA PHE A 199 -6.97 -7.41 -19.68
C PHE A 199 -8.11 -6.54 -20.20
N LEU A 200 -9.25 -6.52 -19.51
CA LEU A 200 -10.37 -5.63 -19.84
C LEU A 200 -9.94 -4.17 -19.79
N PHE A 201 -9.29 -3.75 -18.69
CA PHE A 201 -8.83 -2.37 -18.56
C PHE A 201 -7.73 -2.03 -19.57
N ALA A 202 -6.80 -2.95 -19.85
CA ALA A 202 -5.81 -2.76 -20.91
C ALA A 202 -6.45 -2.58 -22.29
N ALA A 203 -7.48 -3.37 -22.61
CA ALA A 203 -8.25 -3.24 -23.84
C ALA A 203 -9.01 -1.90 -23.89
N LEU A 204 -9.69 -1.51 -22.80
CA LEU A 204 -10.36 -0.21 -22.73
C LEU A 204 -9.38 0.96 -22.88
N VAL A 205 -8.19 0.88 -22.27
CA VAL A 205 -7.11 1.86 -22.49
C VAL A 205 -6.69 1.89 -23.95
N PHE A 206 -6.55 0.71 -24.60
CA PHE A 206 -6.16 0.63 -26.00
C PHE A 206 -7.18 1.32 -26.92
N PHE A 207 -8.47 1.08 -26.74
CA PHE A 207 -9.51 1.62 -27.61
C PHE A 207 -9.88 3.07 -27.31
N PHE A 208 -9.91 3.49 -26.03
CA PHE A 208 -10.49 4.77 -25.63
C PHE A 208 -9.46 5.86 -25.32
N ILE A 209 -8.20 5.53 -25.03
CA ILE A 209 -7.16 6.52 -24.76
C ILE A 209 -6.32 6.72 -26.04
N PRO A 210 -6.23 7.96 -26.60
CA PRO A 210 -5.40 8.23 -27.75
C PRO A 210 -3.90 8.10 -27.41
N SER A 211 -3.09 7.71 -28.40
CA SER A 211 -1.65 7.52 -28.20
C SER A 211 -0.91 8.81 -27.85
N LYS A 212 -1.43 9.97 -28.25
CA LYS A 212 -0.85 11.27 -27.88
C LYS A 212 -1.90 12.10 -27.15
N VAL A 213 -1.82 12.14 -25.82
CA VAL A 213 -2.66 12.98 -24.98
C VAL A 213 -1.92 14.26 -24.68
N ILE A 214 -2.53 15.38 -25.12
CA ILE A 214 -2.04 16.73 -24.82
C ILE A 214 -2.72 17.17 -23.52
N GLY A 215 -1.96 17.62 -22.54
CA GLY A 215 -2.48 18.09 -21.25
C GLY A 215 -3.42 19.29 -21.38
N ALA A 216 -4.24 19.51 -20.38
CA ALA A 216 -5.17 20.64 -20.31
C ALA A 216 -4.42 21.99 -20.31
N GLU A 217 -3.21 22.00 -19.76
CA GLU A 217 -2.28 23.15 -19.75
C GLU A 217 -0.91 22.69 -20.23
N GLU A 218 -0.57 22.99 -21.49
CA GLU A 218 0.82 23.00 -21.94
C GLU A 218 1.53 24.33 -21.63
N SER A 219 0.90 25.21 -20.87
CA SER A 219 1.34 26.61 -20.74
C SER A 219 1.33 27.17 -19.32
N GLU A 220 1.81 26.45 -18.34
CA GLU A 220 2.44 27.07 -17.17
C GLU A 220 3.33 26.03 -16.50
N THR A 221 4.55 25.99 -16.98
CA THR A 221 5.69 25.33 -16.39
C THR A 221 5.93 25.88 -14.97
N GLN A 222 5.27 25.32 -13.96
CA GLN A 222 6.02 25.18 -12.73
C GLN A 222 7.15 24.21 -13.08
N THR A 223 8.32 24.77 -13.37
CA THR A 223 9.55 24.06 -13.69
C THR A 223 9.89 23.17 -12.50
N GLN A 224 9.35 21.95 -12.49
CA GLN A 224 9.94 20.91 -11.65
C GLN A 224 11.37 20.76 -12.18
N GLU A 225 12.34 20.91 -11.29
CA GLU A 225 13.73 20.70 -11.68
C GLU A 225 13.86 19.30 -12.25
N ALA A 226 14.40 19.21 -13.47
CA ALA A 226 14.59 17.94 -14.16
C ALA A 226 15.42 16.99 -13.28
N PHE A 227 15.09 15.69 -13.32
CA PHE A 227 15.89 14.68 -12.65
C PHE A 227 17.35 14.79 -13.12
N SER A 228 18.22 15.16 -12.20
CA SER A 228 19.67 15.21 -12.43
C SER A 228 20.38 14.70 -11.18
N ILE A 229 21.54 14.07 -11.36
CA ILE A 229 22.37 13.59 -10.24
C ILE A 229 22.71 14.75 -9.29
N LYS A 230 22.91 15.94 -9.81
CA LYS A 230 23.20 17.15 -9.01
C LYS A 230 22.02 17.50 -8.08
N ASN A 231 20.79 17.42 -8.58
CA ASN A 231 19.59 17.70 -7.79
C ASN A 231 19.31 16.60 -6.76
N VAL A 232 19.55 15.34 -7.11
CA VAL A 232 19.53 14.21 -6.17
C VAL A 232 20.50 14.43 -5.01
N LEU A 233 21.77 14.77 -5.31
CA LEU A 233 22.78 15.04 -4.30
C LEU A 233 22.43 16.26 -3.43
N ARG A 234 21.78 17.28 -4.04
CA ARG A 234 21.31 18.46 -3.28
C ARG A 234 20.22 18.06 -2.27
N VAL A 235 19.24 17.27 -2.67
CA VAL A 235 18.18 16.77 -1.78
C VAL A 235 18.76 15.88 -0.67
N LEU A 236 19.72 15.00 -1.00
CA LEU A 236 20.38 14.15 -0.02
C LEU A 236 21.21 14.93 1.03
N LYS A 237 21.70 16.12 0.68
CA LYS A 237 22.41 17.01 1.62
C LYS A 237 21.48 17.80 2.54
N MET A 238 20.16 17.80 2.31
CA MET A 238 19.20 18.52 3.13
C MET A 238 18.85 17.69 4.38
N PRO A 239 19.05 18.23 5.62
CA PRO A 239 18.71 17.50 6.84
C PRO A 239 17.23 17.12 6.93
N GLY A 240 16.35 17.97 6.37
CA GLY A 240 14.90 17.70 6.29
C GLY A 240 14.57 16.41 5.54
N THR A 241 15.33 16.03 4.53
CA THR A 241 15.13 14.76 3.78
C THR A 241 15.27 13.55 4.69
N TRP A 242 16.31 13.52 5.53
CA TRP A 242 16.56 12.41 6.46
C TRP A 242 15.57 12.36 7.61
N LEU A 243 15.20 13.54 8.14
CA LEU A 243 14.20 13.64 9.20
C LEU A 243 12.84 13.11 8.75
N ILE A 244 12.40 13.51 7.55
CA ILE A 244 11.12 13.00 6.99
C ILE A 244 11.24 11.52 6.64
N SER A 245 12.33 11.08 6.01
CA SER A 245 12.51 9.66 5.68
C SER A 245 12.40 8.79 6.93
N ALA A 246 13.05 9.17 8.03
CA ALA A 246 12.99 8.44 9.29
C ALA A 246 11.59 8.52 9.93
N LEU A 247 10.95 9.69 9.90
CA LEU A 247 9.61 9.86 10.46
C LEU A 247 8.58 9.01 9.72
N VAL A 248 8.59 9.07 8.37
CA VAL A 248 7.66 8.30 7.55
C VAL A 248 7.96 6.80 7.63
N PHE A 249 9.23 6.39 7.70
CA PHE A 249 9.62 5.00 7.96
C PHE A 249 8.95 4.48 9.25
N CYS A 250 9.02 5.24 10.34
CA CYS A 250 8.40 4.86 11.60
C CYS A 250 6.87 4.79 11.49
N CYS A 251 6.22 5.75 10.84
CA CYS A 251 4.78 5.72 10.59
C CYS A 251 4.38 4.52 9.71
N PHE A 252 5.14 4.25 8.67
CA PHE A 252 4.87 3.15 7.74
C PHE A 252 5.10 1.78 8.37
N SER A 253 5.99 1.67 9.35
CA SER A 253 6.20 0.47 10.14
C SER A 253 4.92 0.00 10.84
N PHE A 254 4.14 0.91 11.40
CA PHE A 254 2.82 0.57 11.97
C PHE A 254 1.82 0.13 10.90
N THR A 255 1.84 0.75 9.73
CA THR A 255 1.00 0.34 8.60
C THR A 255 1.36 -1.07 8.13
N SER A 256 2.64 -1.39 8.01
CA SER A 256 3.12 -2.73 7.62
C SER A 256 2.76 -3.80 8.65
N ALA A 257 2.91 -3.51 9.96
CA ALA A 257 2.51 -4.41 11.03
C ALA A 257 0.98 -4.60 11.06
N GLY A 258 0.22 -3.49 11.03
CA GLY A 258 -1.24 -3.51 11.11
C GLY A 258 -1.90 -4.18 9.91
N ASN A 259 -1.57 -3.76 8.69
CA ASN A 259 -2.15 -4.36 7.48
C ASN A 259 -1.68 -5.81 7.29
N GLY A 260 -0.41 -6.09 7.59
CA GLY A 260 0.19 -7.40 7.36
C GLY A 260 -0.32 -8.47 8.30
N TYR A 261 -0.53 -8.14 9.58
CA TYR A 261 -0.66 -9.18 10.60
C TYR A 261 -1.85 -9.03 11.54
N LEU A 262 -2.54 -7.89 11.59
CA LEU A 262 -3.67 -7.70 12.51
C LEU A 262 -4.84 -8.64 12.19
N GLY A 263 -5.08 -8.97 10.90
CA GLY A 263 -6.09 -9.96 10.50
C GLY A 263 -5.75 -11.34 11.04
N ALA A 264 -4.59 -11.87 10.71
CA ALA A 264 -4.12 -13.17 11.20
C ALA A 264 -4.01 -13.21 12.74
N TYR A 265 -3.61 -12.10 13.38
CA TYR A 265 -3.63 -11.97 14.84
C TYR A 265 -5.02 -12.19 15.42
N THR A 266 -6.06 -11.61 14.83
CA THR A 266 -7.44 -11.79 15.33
C THR A 266 -7.95 -13.20 15.10
N VAL A 267 -7.56 -13.89 14.03
CA VAL A 267 -7.87 -15.31 13.81
C VAL A 267 -7.17 -16.16 14.85
N ASN A 268 -5.85 -16.06 14.95
CA ASN A 268 -5.03 -17.01 15.71
C ASN A 268 -5.03 -16.76 17.22
N ILE A 269 -5.34 -15.54 17.68
CA ILE A 269 -5.38 -15.18 19.11
C ILE A 269 -6.81 -15.10 19.63
N LEU A 270 -7.75 -14.57 18.85
CA LEU A 270 -9.13 -14.38 19.30
C LEU A 270 -10.08 -15.45 18.80
N GLY A 271 -9.65 -16.35 17.90
CA GLY A 271 -10.49 -17.39 17.33
C GLY A 271 -11.61 -16.86 16.41
N ILE A 272 -11.44 -15.67 15.84
CA ILE A 272 -12.38 -15.12 14.85
C ILE A 272 -12.25 -15.94 13.56
N SER A 273 -13.36 -16.23 12.89
CA SER A 273 -13.30 -16.92 11.60
C SER A 273 -12.54 -16.13 10.56
N GLU A 274 -11.81 -16.83 9.66
CA GLU A 274 -10.99 -16.22 8.60
C GLU A 274 -11.83 -15.32 7.67
N THR A 275 -13.10 -15.69 7.42
CA THR A 275 -14.02 -14.86 6.62
C THR A 275 -14.34 -13.55 7.32
N THR A 276 -14.57 -13.58 8.64
CA THR A 276 -14.82 -12.37 9.45
C THR A 276 -13.55 -11.50 9.50
N ALA A 277 -12.39 -12.09 9.74
CA ALA A 277 -11.12 -11.38 9.75
C ALA A 277 -10.81 -10.73 8.40
N SER A 278 -11.05 -11.45 7.30
CA SER A 278 -10.91 -10.91 5.93
C SER A 278 -11.87 -9.74 5.67
N THR A 279 -13.12 -9.85 6.14
CA THR A 279 -14.12 -8.77 6.07
C THR A 279 -13.62 -7.52 6.82
N PHE A 280 -13.13 -7.70 8.06
CA PHE A 280 -12.55 -6.60 8.83
C PHE A 280 -11.30 -6.01 8.17
N ALA A 281 -10.48 -6.83 7.52
CA ALA A 281 -9.32 -6.35 6.78
C ALA A 281 -9.73 -5.44 5.59
N ILE A 282 -10.77 -5.81 4.84
CA ILE A 282 -11.29 -4.97 3.76
C ILE A 282 -11.87 -3.65 4.31
N ILE A 283 -12.69 -3.71 5.35
CA ILE A 283 -13.24 -2.50 6.01
C ILE A 283 -12.09 -1.59 6.47
N ARG A 284 -11.07 -2.15 7.12
CA ARG A 284 -9.91 -1.43 7.63
C ARG A 284 -9.09 -0.79 6.50
N ASN A 285 -8.76 -1.57 5.48
CA ASN A 285 -7.83 -1.13 4.44
C ASN A 285 -8.45 -0.11 3.48
N TYR A 286 -9.78 -0.06 3.37
CA TYR A 286 -10.47 0.83 2.44
C TYR A 286 -11.33 1.86 3.15
N ILE A 287 -12.26 1.47 4.03
CA ILE A 287 -13.22 2.39 4.65
C ILE A 287 -12.53 3.20 5.77
N ILE A 288 -11.96 2.52 6.77
CA ILE A 288 -11.29 3.20 7.89
C ILE A 288 -10.13 4.03 7.36
N ALA A 289 -9.32 3.49 6.44
CA ALA A 289 -8.21 4.22 5.86
C ALA A 289 -8.65 5.50 5.14
N ALA A 290 -9.72 5.46 4.34
CA ALA A 290 -10.23 6.64 3.65
C ALA A 290 -10.73 7.72 4.64
N VAL A 291 -11.56 7.32 5.62
CA VAL A 291 -12.10 8.23 6.63
C VAL A 291 -11.00 8.86 7.47
N MET A 292 -10.04 8.05 7.95
CA MET A 292 -8.99 8.54 8.83
C MET A 292 -7.93 9.37 8.12
N THR A 293 -7.61 9.03 6.86
CA THR A 293 -6.74 9.86 6.02
C THR A 293 -7.32 11.26 5.79
N PHE A 294 -8.65 11.35 5.65
CA PHE A 294 -9.33 12.63 5.54
C PHE A 294 -9.36 13.38 6.89
N ALA A 295 -9.75 12.71 7.97
CA ALA A 295 -9.93 13.32 9.30
C ALA A 295 -8.63 13.87 9.88
N ILE A 296 -7.49 13.21 9.66
CA ILE A 296 -6.20 13.63 10.23
C ILE A 296 -5.74 14.98 9.67
N GLY A 297 -6.15 15.34 8.45
CA GLY A 297 -5.86 16.66 7.89
C GLY A 297 -6.39 17.78 8.78
N PHE A 298 -7.67 17.71 9.16
CA PHE A 298 -8.30 18.69 10.05
C PHE A 298 -7.69 18.70 11.45
N ILE A 299 -7.36 17.51 12.00
CA ILE A 299 -6.71 17.39 13.32
C ILE A 299 -5.33 18.06 13.27
N SER A 300 -4.57 17.79 12.23
CA SER A 300 -3.23 18.33 12.02
C SER A 300 -3.24 19.87 11.86
N ASP A 301 -4.24 20.41 11.16
CA ASP A 301 -4.37 21.86 10.97
C ASP A 301 -4.72 22.56 12.29
N ARG A 302 -5.54 21.94 13.16
CA ARG A 302 -5.82 22.45 14.50
C ARG A 302 -4.59 22.41 15.43
N ILE A 303 -3.73 21.40 15.31
CA ILE A 303 -2.49 21.25 16.10
C ILE A 303 -1.42 22.24 15.60
N GLY A 304 -1.49 22.66 14.33
CA GLY A 304 -0.59 23.62 13.71
C GLY A 304 0.76 23.06 13.27
N SER A 305 1.00 21.73 13.40
CA SER A 305 2.20 21.06 12.88
C SER A 305 1.93 19.59 12.54
N LYS A 306 2.32 19.19 11.36
CA LYS A 306 2.19 17.81 10.86
C LYS A 306 3.15 16.88 11.63
N ALA A 307 4.39 17.32 11.85
CA ALA A 307 5.38 16.56 12.61
C ALA A 307 4.92 16.30 14.06
N LYS A 308 4.36 17.31 14.73
CA LYS A 308 3.81 17.16 16.09
C LYS A 308 2.61 16.20 16.11
N THR A 309 1.71 16.31 15.13
CA THR A 309 0.55 15.41 14.98
C THR A 309 1.00 13.97 14.80
N LEU A 310 1.97 13.71 13.90
CA LEU A 310 2.52 12.36 13.72
C LEU A 310 3.16 11.83 14.99
N GLY A 311 3.86 12.66 15.77
CA GLY A 311 4.42 12.27 17.07
C GLY A 311 3.35 11.81 18.07
N ILE A 312 2.22 12.51 18.14
CA ILE A 312 1.08 12.13 18.98
C ILE A 312 0.49 10.78 18.49
N TYR A 313 0.27 10.62 17.19
CA TYR A 313 -0.26 9.39 16.61
C TYR A 313 0.68 8.20 16.82
N LEU A 314 2.00 8.38 16.68
CA LEU A 314 3.02 7.37 16.98
C LEU A 314 2.99 6.95 18.45
N THR A 315 2.80 7.90 19.37
CA THR A 315 2.67 7.61 20.81
C THR A 315 1.43 6.75 21.06
N VAL A 316 0.27 7.18 20.55
CA VAL A 316 -0.98 6.44 20.72
C VAL A 316 -0.89 5.05 20.08
N ALA A 317 -0.32 4.93 18.86
CA ALA A 317 -0.14 3.64 18.18
C ALA A 317 0.79 2.70 18.99
N SER A 318 1.86 3.22 19.58
CA SER A 318 2.77 2.42 20.44
C SER A 318 2.06 1.89 21.69
N VAL A 319 1.25 2.74 22.34
CA VAL A 319 0.44 2.32 23.49
C VAL A 319 -0.58 1.26 23.10
N LEU A 320 -1.24 1.40 21.95
CA LEU A 320 -2.20 0.42 21.44
C LEU A 320 -1.52 -0.90 21.05
N CYS A 321 -0.31 -0.87 20.46
CA CYS A 321 0.48 -2.08 20.22
C CYS A 321 0.85 -2.80 21.54
N ALA A 322 1.24 -2.05 22.56
CA ALA A 322 1.48 -2.63 23.89
C ALA A 322 0.17 -3.23 24.46
N ALA A 323 -0.96 -2.51 24.33
CA ALA A 323 -2.25 -3.00 24.76
C ALA A 323 -2.66 -4.32 24.06
N LEU A 324 -2.37 -4.51 22.75
CA LEU A 324 -2.60 -5.77 22.05
C LEU A 324 -1.90 -6.96 22.72
N ILE A 325 -0.70 -6.75 23.28
CA ILE A 325 0.05 -7.81 23.96
C ILE A 325 -0.63 -8.21 25.28
N PHE A 326 -1.14 -7.24 26.05
CA PHE A 326 -1.71 -7.47 27.37
C PHE A 326 -3.21 -7.82 27.36
N THR A 327 -3.93 -7.56 26.27
CA THR A 327 -5.39 -7.77 26.22
C THR A 327 -5.82 -9.10 25.60
N LYS A 328 -4.90 -9.98 25.25
CA LYS A 328 -5.15 -11.28 24.58
C LYS A 328 -6.19 -12.17 25.30
N SER A 329 -6.26 -12.09 26.62
CA SER A 329 -7.20 -12.86 27.45
C SER A 329 -8.64 -12.37 27.39
N SER A 330 -8.88 -11.15 26.90
CA SER A 330 -10.20 -10.54 26.79
C SER A 330 -10.57 -10.30 25.34
N PHE A 331 -11.46 -11.12 24.79
CA PHE A 331 -11.93 -11.02 23.41
C PHE A 331 -12.40 -9.61 23.04
N VAL A 332 -13.33 -9.05 23.84
CA VAL A 332 -13.92 -7.74 23.56
C VAL A 332 -12.89 -6.62 23.60
N LEU A 333 -12.03 -6.64 24.64
CA LEU A 333 -11.02 -5.60 24.83
C LEU A 333 -9.95 -5.67 23.73
N CYS A 334 -9.46 -6.86 23.40
CA CYS A 334 -8.46 -7.05 22.35
C CYS A 334 -9.01 -6.65 20.96
N LEU A 335 -10.27 -6.99 20.67
CA LEU A 335 -10.92 -6.58 19.43
C LEU A 335 -11.08 -5.05 19.36
N ALA A 336 -11.51 -4.41 20.45
CA ALA A 336 -11.64 -2.95 20.52
C ALA A 336 -10.27 -2.24 20.33
N VAL A 337 -9.22 -2.75 20.96
CA VAL A 337 -7.84 -2.25 20.78
C VAL A 337 -7.37 -2.44 19.35
N SER A 338 -7.69 -3.57 18.71
CA SER A 338 -7.36 -3.83 17.31
C SER A 338 -8.00 -2.81 16.37
N PHE A 339 -9.25 -2.45 16.58
CA PHE A 339 -9.92 -1.41 15.80
C PHE A 339 -9.35 -0.02 16.09
N ALA A 340 -9.10 0.31 17.36
CA ALA A 340 -8.48 1.59 17.74
C ALA A 340 -7.09 1.74 17.09
N PHE A 341 -6.28 0.68 17.10
CA PHE A 341 -4.99 0.65 16.43
C PHE A 341 -5.12 0.87 14.91
N ALA A 342 -6.10 0.22 14.26
CA ALA A 342 -6.37 0.39 12.84
C ALA A 342 -6.73 1.85 12.47
N ILE A 343 -7.54 2.50 13.28
CA ILE A 343 -7.92 3.91 13.14
C ILE A 343 -6.67 4.81 13.18
N VAL A 344 -5.81 4.59 14.16
CA VAL A 344 -4.63 5.43 14.39
C VAL A 344 -3.60 5.28 13.27
N TYR A 345 -3.17 4.07 12.94
CA TYR A 345 -2.13 3.93 11.91
C TYR A 345 -2.62 4.32 10.50
N SER A 346 -3.90 4.09 10.19
CA SER A 346 -4.47 4.49 8.90
C SER A 346 -4.46 6.02 8.71
N GLY A 347 -4.65 6.78 9.79
CA GLY A 347 -4.60 8.24 9.74
C GLY A 347 -3.24 8.79 9.35
N MET A 348 -2.14 8.23 9.87
CA MET A 348 -0.79 8.77 9.64
C MET A 348 -0.46 8.97 8.16
N ARG A 349 -0.98 8.08 7.28
CA ARG A 349 -0.76 8.12 5.84
C ARG A 349 -1.23 9.42 5.20
N GLY A 350 -2.26 10.08 5.76
CA GLY A 350 -2.85 11.29 5.20
C GLY A 350 -1.93 12.51 5.23
N ILE A 351 -0.99 12.57 6.17
CA ILE A 351 -0.21 13.80 6.41
C ILE A 351 1.31 13.60 6.37
N TYR A 352 1.84 12.39 6.31
CA TYR A 352 3.29 12.22 6.45
C TYR A 352 4.10 12.87 5.32
N PHE A 353 3.61 12.92 4.08
CA PHE A 353 4.26 13.69 3.03
C PHE A 353 3.96 15.20 3.07
N ALA A 354 2.92 15.63 3.78
CA ALA A 354 2.66 17.04 3.99
C ALA A 354 3.73 17.71 4.91
N THR A 355 4.50 16.90 5.65
CA THR A 355 5.66 17.39 6.45
C THR A 355 6.80 17.94 5.60
N LEU A 356 6.85 17.64 4.27
CA LEU A 356 7.84 18.21 3.35
C LEU A 356 7.90 19.74 3.41
N ASN A 357 6.74 20.38 3.53
CA ASN A 357 6.65 21.83 3.63
C ASN A 357 7.24 22.37 4.95
N GLU A 358 7.14 21.60 6.04
CA GLU A 358 7.62 22.01 7.38
C GLU A 358 9.16 21.95 7.48
N VAL A 359 9.85 21.22 6.61
CA VAL A 359 11.32 21.07 6.69
C VAL A 359 12.07 21.82 5.58
N GLY A 360 11.39 22.73 4.88
CA GLY A 360 12.02 23.62 3.91
C GLY A 360 12.47 22.94 2.62
N ILE A 361 11.83 21.83 2.20
CA ILE A 361 12.08 21.26 0.89
C ILE A 361 11.38 22.12 -0.18
N PRO A 362 12.13 22.69 -1.17
CA PRO A 362 11.55 23.55 -2.18
C PRO A 362 10.51 22.83 -3.03
N LEU A 363 9.43 23.51 -3.40
CA LEU A 363 8.37 22.96 -4.28
C LEU A 363 8.93 22.44 -5.62
N SER A 364 9.95 23.11 -6.18
CA SER A 364 10.60 22.66 -7.41
C SER A 364 11.30 21.30 -7.30
N MET A 365 11.71 20.90 -6.08
CA MET A 365 12.40 19.64 -5.78
C MET A 365 11.49 18.57 -5.17
N THR A 366 10.22 18.85 -4.95
CA THR A 366 9.28 17.93 -4.26
C THR A 366 9.24 16.55 -4.92
N GLY A 367 9.25 16.45 -6.25
CA GLY A 367 9.23 15.18 -6.97
C GLY A 367 10.47 14.32 -6.68
N ILE A 368 11.66 14.91 -6.75
CA ILE A 368 12.93 14.22 -6.46
C ILE A 368 12.99 13.81 -4.98
N ALA A 369 12.63 14.74 -4.09
CA ALA A 369 12.62 14.50 -2.65
C ALA A 369 11.64 13.39 -2.27
N THR A 370 10.42 13.41 -2.79
CA THR A 370 9.42 12.36 -2.53
C THR A 370 9.90 11.01 -3.03
N GLY A 371 10.54 10.93 -4.21
CA GLY A 371 11.11 9.68 -4.73
C GLY A 371 12.18 9.09 -3.81
N ILE A 372 13.12 9.92 -3.35
CA ILE A 372 14.20 9.49 -2.43
C ILE A 372 13.62 9.10 -1.07
N ILE A 373 12.73 9.92 -0.52
CA ILE A 373 12.08 9.66 0.76
C ILE A 373 11.27 8.37 0.69
N SER A 374 10.51 8.14 -0.40
CA SER A 374 9.72 6.92 -0.59
C SER A 374 10.59 5.66 -0.62
N MET A 375 11.76 5.73 -1.25
CA MET A 375 12.72 4.62 -1.27
C MET A 375 13.16 4.23 0.15
N LEU A 376 13.38 5.21 1.01
CA LEU A 376 13.86 4.98 2.38
C LEU A 376 12.71 4.61 3.34
N CYS A 377 11.59 5.29 3.23
CA CYS A 377 10.48 5.11 4.18
C CYS A 377 9.69 3.83 3.97
N TYR A 378 9.67 3.25 2.75
CA TYR A 378 9.00 1.98 2.45
C TYR A 378 9.92 0.76 2.60
N LEU A 379 11.11 0.91 3.18
CA LEU A 379 11.98 -0.21 3.54
C LEU A 379 11.29 -1.32 4.35
N PRO A 380 10.32 -1.07 5.24
CA PRO A 380 9.60 -2.15 5.91
C PRO A 380 8.97 -3.16 4.93
N ASP A 381 8.48 -2.73 3.77
CA ASP A 381 7.94 -3.67 2.76
C ASP A 381 9.01 -4.61 2.19
N VAL A 382 10.29 -4.23 2.28
CA VAL A 382 11.40 -5.04 1.78
C VAL A 382 11.78 -6.17 2.75
N TYR A 383 11.83 -5.90 4.05
CA TYR A 383 12.38 -6.89 5.00
C TYR A 383 11.39 -7.37 6.06
N PHE A 384 10.44 -6.52 6.46
CA PHE A 384 9.63 -6.79 7.64
C PHE A 384 8.70 -7.98 7.46
N ALA A 385 8.13 -8.17 6.26
CA ALA A 385 7.25 -9.31 6.01
C ALA A 385 7.97 -10.65 6.22
N LYS A 386 9.23 -10.77 5.77
CA LYS A 386 10.05 -11.95 5.99
C LYS A 386 10.44 -12.12 7.46
N LEU A 387 10.84 -11.03 8.10
CA LEU A 387 11.22 -11.04 9.52
C LEU A 387 10.04 -11.47 10.40
N ALA A 388 8.87 -10.89 10.20
CA ALA A 388 7.67 -11.23 10.94
C ALA A 388 7.21 -12.67 10.66
N GLY A 389 7.29 -13.13 9.41
CA GLY A 389 7.02 -14.51 9.03
C GLY A 389 7.93 -15.50 9.76
N SER A 390 9.24 -15.20 9.84
CA SER A 390 10.18 -16.04 10.57
C SER A 390 9.90 -16.12 12.08
N TRP A 391 9.41 -15.04 12.68
CA TRP A 391 8.98 -15.06 14.08
C TRP A 391 7.72 -15.91 14.29
N LEU A 392 6.76 -15.86 13.36
CA LEU A 392 5.56 -16.69 13.42
C LEU A 392 5.90 -18.17 13.23
N ASP A 393 6.80 -18.51 12.32
CA ASP A 393 7.24 -19.89 12.11
C ASP A 393 8.04 -20.43 13.32
N ALA A 394 8.91 -19.60 13.91
CA ALA A 394 9.76 -20.03 15.03
C ALA A 394 9.02 -20.07 16.38
N TYR A 395 8.06 -19.17 16.62
CA TYR A 395 7.45 -18.97 17.94
C TYR A 395 5.93 -19.13 17.94
N GLY A 396 5.30 -19.49 16.81
CA GLY A 396 3.85 -19.61 16.68
C GLY A 396 3.14 -18.32 17.11
N ASN A 397 2.09 -18.43 17.91
CA ASN A 397 1.31 -17.28 18.40
C ASN A 397 2.12 -16.24 19.19
N ARG A 398 3.25 -16.63 19.81
CA ARG A 398 4.16 -15.67 20.47
C ARG A 398 4.91 -14.80 19.45
N GLY A 399 5.01 -15.22 18.19
CA GLY A 399 5.58 -14.43 17.12
C GLY A 399 4.88 -13.09 16.91
N TYR A 400 3.57 -13.01 17.20
CA TYR A 400 2.85 -11.74 17.17
C TYR A 400 3.38 -10.71 18.19
N ASP A 401 3.86 -11.16 19.35
CA ASP A 401 4.44 -10.25 20.34
C ASP A 401 5.69 -9.56 19.80
N PHE A 402 6.54 -10.29 19.06
CA PHE A 402 7.73 -9.72 18.42
C PHE A 402 7.36 -8.72 17.33
N ILE A 403 6.27 -8.95 16.59
CA ILE A 403 5.74 -7.98 15.61
C ILE A 403 5.34 -6.68 16.31
N TRP A 404 4.63 -6.76 17.44
CA TRP A 404 4.23 -5.58 18.20
C TRP A 404 5.40 -4.91 18.90
N TYR A 405 6.38 -5.65 19.45
CA TYR A 405 7.61 -5.08 20.02
C TYR A 405 8.41 -4.33 18.97
N TRP A 406 8.53 -4.87 17.75
CA TRP A 406 9.18 -4.18 16.65
C TRP A 406 8.46 -2.88 16.30
N ALA A 407 7.14 -2.89 16.21
CA ALA A 407 6.34 -1.69 15.95
C ALA A 407 6.50 -0.64 17.05
N ILE A 408 6.51 -1.05 18.34
CA ILE A 408 6.76 -0.19 19.49
C ILE A 408 8.17 0.43 19.40
N GLY A 409 9.19 -0.36 19.06
CA GLY A 409 10.56 0.14 18.87
C GLY A 409 10.63 1.21 17.77
N CYS A 410 9.99 0.98 16.63
CA CYS A 410 9.83 1.98 15.57
C CYS A 410 9.05 3.21 16.08
N GLY A 411 8.04 3.01 16.92
CA GLY A 411 7.27 4.08 17.53
C GLY A 411 8.10 4.98 18.43
N ILE A 412 8.90 4.41 19.32
CA ILE A 412 9.81 5.17 20.21
C ILE A 412 10.80 6.00 19.38
N LEU A 413 11.42 5.37 18.37
CA LEU A 413 12.30 6.08 17.42
C LEU A 413 11.53 7.20 16.72
N GLY A 414 10.31 6.91 16.24
CA GLY A 414 9.48 7.87 15.52
C GLY A 414 9.06 9.08 16.38
N ILE A 415 8.79 8.89 17.68
CA ILE A 415 8.49 9.99 18.62
C ILE A 415 9.72 10.90 18.74
N ILE A 416 10.91 10.33 18.89
CA ILE A 416 12.16 11.10 18.95
C ILE A 416 12.36 11.89 17.65
N VAL A 417 12.19 11.24 16.50
CA VAL A 417 12.33 11.88 15.19
C VAL A 417 11.27 12.95 14.98
N ALA A 418 10.02 12.74 15.41
CA ALA A 418 8.97 13.75 15.33
C ALA A 418 9.31 15.01 16.14
N ILE A 419 9.86 14.85 17.35
CA ILE A 419 10.33 15.96 18.19
C ILE A 419 11.48 16.71 17.50
N LEU A 420 12.45 15.98 16.93
CA LEU A 420 13.57 16.58 16.20
C LEU A 420 13.10 17.32 14.95
N THR A 421 12.17 16.73 14.20
CA THR A 421 11.58 17.34 13.00
C THR A 421 10.82 18.62 13.37
N TYR A 422 10.02 18.60 14.42
CA TYR A 422 9.30 19.79 14.90
C TYR A 422 10.26 20.91 15.34
N ARG A 423 11.31 20.57 16.09
CA ARG A 423 12.33 21.54 16.52
C ARG A 423 13.10 22.13 15.33
N TYR A 424 13.44 21.28 14.35
CA TYR A 424 14.10 21.71 13.12
C TYR A 424 13.19 22.65 12.32
N SER A 425 11.93 22.27 12.13
CA SER A 425 10.91 23.07 11.44
C SER A 425 10.77 24.46 12.08
N LYS A 426 10.66 24.51 13.40
CA LYS A 426 10.57 25.78 14.14
C LYS A 426 11.81 26.66 13.97
N LYS A 427 13.01 26.05 13.90
CA LYS A 427 14.28 26.76 13.69
C LYS A 427 14.36 27.44 12.31
N ILE A 428 13.77 26.82 11.28
CA ILE A 428 13.81 27.34 9.90
C ILE A 428 12.56 28.16 9.52
N GLY A 429 11.65 28.40 10.48
CA GLY A 429 10.39 29.13 10.23
C GLY A 429 9.37 28.36 9.39
N GLY A 430 9.39 27.03 9.43
CA GLY A 430 8.46 26.15 8.71
C GLY A 430 7.13 25.91 9.46
N VAL A 431 7.09 26.19 10.78
CA VAL A 431 5.93 26.13 11.69
C VAL A 431 5.98 27.31 12.64
#